data_b0baca235d0a00b93f4febaab4f0d3fb
#
_entry.id   b0baca235d0a00b93f4febaab4f0d3fb
#
_cell.length_a   1.000
_cell.length_b   1.000
_cell.length_c   1.000
_cell.angle_alpha   90.00
_cell.angle_beta   90.00
_cell.angle_gamma   90.00
#
_symmetry.space_group_name_H-M   'P 1'
#
loop_
_entity.id
_entity.type
_entity.pdbx_description
1 polymer ?
#
loop_
_entity_poly.entity_id
_entity_poly.type
_entity_poly.pdbx_seq_one_letter_code
_entity_poly.pdbx_strand_id
1 'polypeptide(L)'
;MKILHATDIHFVKPWYDYLLSIEKDYDVVCISGDLVDGNDPKGIDYQIKQVETMLQCFKKPLFVCSGNHDVGLAYDEYWLEDVAGVFGDNSIHTLNGITFGSAPGLNPQYATFSNCDVLLSHYPPAYTKASCDIGGGDYGSEKLYNAIARGIIAPKIVLCGHVHKPKKSVCKFKNTTIYNPGCDFKSKIPLINSIEI
;
A
#
# COMPACT_ATOMS: atom_id res chain seq x y z
N MET A 1 6.75 -14.15 -10.84
CA MET A 1 5.74 -13.07 -10.94
C MET A 1 6.43 -11.75 -10.63
N LYS A 2 6.20 -10.73 -11.46
CA LYS A 2 6.81 -9.40 -11.28
C LYS A 2 5.79 -8.40 -10.78
N ILE A 3 6.02 -7.84 -9.60
CA ILE A 3 5.13 -6.90 -8.91
C ILE A 3 5.65 -5.47 -9.09
N LEU A 4 4.76 -4.56 -9.50
CA LEU A 4 4.96 -3.11 -9.40
C LEU A 4 4.37 -2.64 -8.07
N HIS A 5 5.19 -2.08 -7.18
CA HIS A 5 4.72 -1.54 -5.91
C HIS A 5 5.00 -0.04 -5.82
N ALA A 6 3.95 0.73 -5.52
CA ALA A 6 3.98 2.15 -5.22
C ALA A 6 3.18 2.45 -3.94
N THR A 7 3.34 3.65 -3.39
CA THR A 7 2.66 4.12 -2.17
C THR A 7 2.66 5.64 -2.12
N ASP A 8 1.87 6.22 -1.22
CA ASP A 8 1.90 7.65 -0.88
C ASP A 8 1.78 8.55 -2.13
N ILE A 9 0.77 8.27 -2.96
CA ILE A 9 0.56 9.00 -4.24
C ILE A 9 -0.04 10.39 -4.00
N HIS A 10 -0.81 10.58 -2.91
CA HIS A 10 -1.36 11.86 -2.45
C HIS A 10 -1.98 12.71 -3.56
N PHE A 11 -2.82 12.08 -4.40
CA PHE A 11 -3.52 12.74 -5.50
C PHE A 11 -2.61 13.39 -6.55
N VAL A 12 -1.35 13.01 -6.65
CA VAL A 12 -0.42 13.48 -7.70
C VAL A 12 -0.75 12.77 -9.02
N LYS A 13 -1.71 13.34 -9.80
CA LYS A 13 -2.21 12.73 -11.05
C LYS A 13 -1.11 12.25 -12.01
N PRO A 14 -0.02 13.01 -12.27
CA PRO A 14 1.07 12.54 -13.14
C PRO A 14 1.72 11.23 -12.68
N TRP A 15 1.66 10.91 -11.39
CA TRP A 15 2.19 9.65 -10.87
C TRP A 15 1.29 8.46 -11.22
N TYR A 16 -0.04 8.63 -11.20
CA TYR A 16 -0.96 7.62 -11.72
C TYR A 16 -0.72 7.36 -13.20
N ASP A 17 -0.57 8.43 -14.01
CA ASP A 17 -0.28 8.33 -15.45
C ASP A 17 1.04 7.57 -15.70
N TYR A 18 2.06 7.83 -14.88
CA TYR A 18 3.32 7.11 -14.96
C TYR A 18 3.14 5.61 -14.64
N LEU A 19 2.47 5.26 -13.56
CA LEU A 19 2.22 3.86 -13.18
C LEU A 19 1.46 3.12 -14.28
N LEU A 20 0.42 3.74 -14.84
CA LEU A 20 -0.34 3.20 -15.99
C LEU A 20 0.55 2.98 -17.22
N SER A 21 1.51 3.86 -17.46
CA SER A 21 2.40 3.74 -18.64
C SER A 21 3.36 2.55 -18.55
N ILE A 22 3.75 2.14 -17.34
CA ILE A 22 4.73 1.09 -17.10
C ILE A 22 4.13 -0.24 -16.65
N GLU A 23 2.82 -0.31 -16.28
CA GLU A 23 2.18 -1.52 -15.77
C GLU A 23 2.33 -2.74 -16.69
N LYS A 24 2.43 -2.51 -17.99
CA LYS A 24 2.60 -3.57 -19.02
C LYS A 24 3.82 -4.46 -18.78
N ASP A 25 4.84 -3.95 -18.12
CA ASP A 25 6.10 -4.65 -17.83
C ASP A 25 6.04 -5.49 -16.52
N TYR A 26 4.83 -5.56 -15.91
CA TYR A 26 4.56 -6.25 -14.65
C TYR A 26 3.37 -7.21 -14.78
N ASP A 27 3.28 -8.15 -13.86
CA ASP A 27 2.17 -9.11 -13.79
C ASP A 27 1.04 -8.60 -12.89
N VAL A 28 1.37 -7.80 -11.88
CA VAL A 28 0.45 -7.24 -10.87
C VAL A 28 0.93 -5.87 -10.42
N VAL A 29 -0.02 -5.00 -10.10
CA VAL A 29 0.23 -3.68 -9.52
C VAL A 29 -0.28 -3.67 -8.08
N CYS A 30 0.50 -3.09 -7.16
CA CYS A 30 0.16 -2.93 -5.76
C CYS A 30 0.37 -1.48 -5.34
N ILE A 31 -0.65 -0.84 -4.74
CA ILE A 31 -0.55 0.51 -4.18
C ILE A 31 -0.91 0.45 -2.70
N SER A 32 0.04 0.77 -1.84
CA SER A 32 -0.11 0.59 -0.39
C SER A 32 -0.45 1.87 0.35
N GLY A 33 -1.57 2.51 -0.03
CA GLY A 33 -2.20 3.59 0.72
C GLY A 33 -1.75 5.01 0.36
N ASP A 34 -2.45 5.96 0.99
CA ASP A 34 -2.35 7.40 0.77
C ASP A 34 -2.51 7.78 -0.71
N LEU A 35 -3.67 7.40 -1.25
CA LEU A 35 -4.05 7.64 -2.63
C LEU A 35 -4.50 9.09 -2.85
N VAL A 36 -5.21 9.64 -1.85
CA VAL A 36 -5.72 11.02 -1.85
C VAL A 36 -4.87 11.91 -0.95
N ASP A 37 -4.95 13.23 -1.16
CA ASP A 37 -4.37 14.22 -0.25
C ASP A 37 -5.46 14.79 0.67
N GLY A 38 -5.53 14.27 1.89
CA GLY A 38 -6.49 14.70 2.90
C GLY A 38 -6.35 16.17 3.33
N ASN A 39 -5.26 16.84 2.94
CA ASN A 39 -5.02 18.27 3.23
C ASN A 39 -5.50 19.18 2.09
N ASP A 40 -5.95 18.66 0.95
CA ASP A 40 -6.43 19.49 -0.16
C ASP A 40 -7.82 20.07 0.15
N PRO A 41 -7.98 21.40 0.16
CA PRO A 41 -9.26 22.06 0.42
C PRO A 41 -10.32 21.82 -0.67
N LYS A 42 -9.97 21.21 -1.82
CA LYS A 42 -10.93 20.92 -2.91
C LYS A 42 -11.95 19.83 -2.58
N GLY A 43 -11.87 19.27 -1.39
CA GLY A 43 -12.79 18.26 -0.92
C GLY A 43 -12.37 16.85 -1.31
N ILE A 44 -12.39 16.00 -0.32
CA ILE A 44 -11.95 14.62 -0.42
C ILE A 44 -12.84 13.82 -1.37
N ASP A 45 -14.16 14.06 -1.40
CA ASP A 45 -15.10 13.36 -2.30
C ASP A 45 -14.75 13.53 -3.78
N TYR A 46 -14.28 14.73 -4.16
CA TYR A 46 -13.81 14.96 -5.52
C TYR A 46 -12.56 14.14 -5.83
N GLN A 47 -11.62 14.10 -4.90
CA GLN A 47 -10.36 13.32 -5.09
C GLN A 47 -10.67 11.83 -5.18
N ILE A 48 -11.52 11.29 -4.29
CA ILE A 48 -11.94 9.89 -4.31
C ILE A 48 -12.50 9.51 -5.68
N LYS A 49 -13.48 10.27 -6.20
CA LYS A 49 -14.07 10.01 -7.52
C LYS A 49 -13.05 10.02 -8.66
N GLN A 50 -12.06 10.92 -8.59
CA GLN A 50 -11.00 10.96 -9.59
C GLN A 50 -10.05 9.77 -9.45
N VAL A 51 -9.69 9.40 -8.21
CA VAL A 51 -8.82 8.24 -7.93
C VAL A 51 -9.52 6.95 -8.35
N GLU A 52 -10.79 6.73 -8.01
CA GLU A 52 -11.58 5.59 -8.49
C GLU A 52 -11.48 5.44 -10.03
N THR A 53 -11.69 6.57 -10.74
CA THR A 53 -11.60 6.57 -12.21
C THR A 53 -10.19 6.18 -12.69
N MET A 54 -9.13 6.68 -12.02
CA MET A 54 -7.75 6.35 -12.38
C MET A 54 -7.41 4.89 -12.06
N LEU A 55 -7.85 4.36 -10.91
CA LEU A 55 -7.64 2.96 -10.53
C LEU A 55 -8.31 2.01 -11.54
N GLN A 56 -9.50 2.34 -12.03
CA GLN A 56 -10.21 1.55 -13.06
C GLN A 56 -9.54 1.54 -14.43
N CYS A 57 -8.57 2.44 -14.68
CA CYS A 57 -7.79 2.46 -15.92
C CYS A 57 -6.73 1.37 -15.98
N PHE A 58 -6.29 0.80 -14.85
CA PHE A 58 -5.30 -0.28 -14.84
C PHE A 58 -5.84 -1.53 -15.52
N LYS A 59 -5.00 -2.18 -16.32
CA LYS A 59 -5.32 -3.41 -17.07
C LYS A 59 -4.77 -4.66 -16.38
N LYS A 60 -3.75 -4.48 -15.56
CA LYS A 60 -3.21 -5.56 -14.74
C LYS A 60 -4.02 -5.72 -13.45
N PRO A 61 -4.05 -6.93 -12.84
CA PRO A 61 -4.61 -7.08 -11.51
C PRO A 61 -4.04 -6.02 -10.57
N LEU A 62 -4.92 -5.29 -9.90
CA LEU A 62 -4.57 -4.16 -9.05
C LEU A 62 -5.02 -4.43 -7.61
N PHE A 63 -4.05 -4.50 -6.69
CA PHE A 63 -4.28 -4.56 -5.25
C PHE A 63 -4.02 -3.21 -4.62
N VAL A 64 -4.94 -2.75 -3.78
CA VAL A 64 -4.84 -1.44 -3.12
C VAL A 64 -5.28 -1.58 -1.67
N CYS A 65 -4.57 -0.96 -0.75
CA CYS A 65 -5.08 -0.73 0.59
C CYS A 65 -5.18 0.77 0.88
N SER A 66 -6.06 1.17 1.78
CA SER A 66 -6.12 2.56 2.26
C SER A 66 -4.94 2.91 3.16
N GLY A 67 -4.56 4.19 3.16
CA GLY A 67 -3.67 4.81 4.13
C GLY A 67 -4.43 5.76 5.06
N ASN A 68 -3.71 6.54 5.86
CA ASN A 68 -4.33 7.48 6.80
C ASN A 68 -4.95 8.71 6.13
N HIS A 69 -4.54 9.06 4.91
CA HIS A 69 -5.17 10.11 4.12
C HIS A 69 -6.42 9.63 3.40
N ASP A 70 -6.62 8.33 3.25
CA ASP A 70 -7.75 7.75 2.52
C ASP A 70 -8.96 7.47 3.40
N VAL A 71 -8.82 7.55 4.73
CA VAL A 71 -9.85 7.27 5.72
C VAL A 71 -10.05 8.46 6.64
N GLY A 72 -11.29 8.74 7.02
CA GLY A 72 -11.57 9.86 7.91
C GLY A 72 -13.05 10.06 8.19
N LEU A 73 -13.37 10.90 9.17
CA LEU A 73 -14.73 11.12 9.68
C LEU A 73 -15.67 11.90 8.72
N ALA A 74 -15.15 12.42 7.62
CA ALA A 74 -15.90 13.30 6.72
C ALA A 74 -16.35 12.61 5.42
N TYR A 75 -15.97 11.36 5.18
CA TYR A 75 -16.28 10.62 3.95
C TYR A 75 -16.38 9.12 4.23
N ASP A 76 -16.81 8.34 3.25
CA ASP A 76 -16.92 6.89 3.36
C ASP A 76 -15.54 6.26 3.61
N GLU A 77 -15.36 5.70 4.80
CA GLU A 77 -14.11 5.04 5.22
C GLU A 77 -13.85 3.73 4.45
N TYR A 78 -14.86 3.22 3.76
CA TYR A 78 -14.83 1.92 3.07
C TYR A 78 -14.85 2.04 1.54
N TRP A 79 -14.68 3.25 1.00
CA TRP A 79 -14.79 3.50 -0.44
C TRP A 79 -13.90 2.59 -1.31
N LEU A 80 -12.75 2.15 -0.78
CA LEU A 80 -11.86 1.22 -1.49
C LEU A 80 -12.34 -0.23 -1.53
N GLU A 81 -13.32 -0.63 -0.72
CA GLU A 81 -13.85 -2.00 -0.75
C GLU A 81 -14.65 -2.28 -2.03
N ASP A 82 -15.30 -1.26 -2.59
CA ASP A 82 -16.28 -1.40 -3.68
C ASP A 82 -15.81 -0.87 -5.04
N VAL A 83 -14.54 -0.49 -5.19
CA VAL A 83 -14.02 0.00 -6.49
C VAL A 83 -13.97 -1.13 -7.51
N ALA A 84 -14.76 -1.02 -8.55
CA ALA A 84 -14.89 -2.05 -9.58
C ALA A 84 -13.54 -2.35 -10.27
N GLY A 85 -13.16 -3.63 -10.30
CA GLY A 85 -11.93 -4.10 -10.93
C GLY A 85 -10.66 -3.93 -10.06
N VAL A 86 -10.82 -3.53 -8.79
CA VAL A 86 -9.73 -3.35 -7.82
C VAL A 86 -9.91 -4.33 -6.68
N PHE A 87 -8.83 -4.97 -6.24
CA PHE A 87 -8.78 -5.72 -4.99
C PHE A 87 -8.42 -4.74 -3.86
N GLY A 88 -9.44 -4.05 -3.36
CA GLY A 88 -9.34 -3.00 -2.34
C GLY A 88 -9.22 -3.54 -0.91
N ASP A 89 -9.55 -2.69 0.06
CA ASP A 89 -9.50 -3.02 1.48
C ASP A 89 -10.27 -4.30 1.82
N ASN A 90 -9.75 -5.04 2.79
CA ASN A 90 -10.29 -6.32 3.25
C ASN A 90 -10.32 -7.45 2.19
N SER A 91 -9.81 -7.22 0.98
CA SER A 91 -9.74 -8.24 -0.05
C SER A 91 -8.62 -9.25 0.21
N ILE A 92 -8.91 -10.51 -0.14
CA ILE A 92 -7.93 -11.60 -0.21
C ILE A 92 -8.15 -12.32 -1.54
N HIS A 93 -7.11 -12.37 -2.38
CA HIS A 93 -7.23 -13.01 -3.69
C HIS A 93 -5.94 -13.76 -4.06
N THR A 94 -6.10 -14.94 -4.66
CA THR A 94 -4.99 -15.75 -5.13
C THR A 94 -4.77 -15.56 -6.61
N LEU A 95 -3.58 -15.14 -7.00
CA LEU A 95 -3.17 -14.94 -8.38
C LEU A 95 -1.95 -15.83 -8.67
N ASN A 96 -2.09 -16.77 -9.60
CA ASN A 96 -1.04 -17.72 -9.99
C ASN A 96 -0.39 -18.45 -8.79
N GLY A 97 -1.20 -18.86 -7.82
CA GLY A 97 -0.75 -19.60 -6.64
C GLY A 97 -0.15 -18.76 -5.53
N ILE A 98 -0.14 -17.43 -5.65
CA ILE A 98 0.29 -16.48 -4.63
C ILE A 98 -0.92 -15.74 -4.08
N THR A 99 -1.10 -15.76 -2.77
CA THR A 99 -2.23 -15.12 -2.11
C THR A 99 -1.86 -13.73 -1.63
N PHE A 100 -2.57 -12.73 -2.16
CA PHE A 100 -2.45 -11.33 -1.78
C PHE A 100 -3.56 -10.95 -0.80
N GLY A 101 -3.26 -10.06 0.15
CA GLY A 101 -4.24 -9.45 1.03
C GLY A 101 -4.04 -7.93 1.11
N SER A 102 -5.14 -7.18 1.15
CA SER A 102 -5.14 -5.71 1.29
C SER A 102 -5.73 -5.34 2.65
N ALA A 103 -4.87 -5.03 3.61
CA ALA A 103 -5.28 -4.65 4.96
C ALA A 103 -5.61 -3.15 5.02
N PRO A 104 -6.82 -2.76 5.50
CA PRO A 104 -7.24 -1.36 5.55
C PRO A 104 -6.33 -0.52 6.47
N GLY A 105 -6.19 0.78 6.15
CA GLY A 105 -5.44 1.73 6.96
C GLY A 105 -6.05 1.97 8.34
N LEU A 106 -7.37 1.78 8.49
CA LEU A 106 -8.09 1.94 9.74
C LEU A 106 -8.47 0.58 10.33
N ASN A 107 -8.07 0.34 11.58
CA ASN A 107 -8.46 -0.84 12.39
C ASN A 107 -8.32 -2.21 11.71
N PRO A 108 -7.18 -2.52 11.03
CA PRO A 108 -7.01 -3.79 10.35
C PRO A 108 -7.12 -4.99 11.31
N GLN A 109 -7.83 -6.03 10.86
CA GLN A 109 -7.93 -7.30 11.56
C GLN A 109 -6.91 -8.28 10.96
N TYR A 110 -5.63 -8.15 11.33
CA TYR A 110 -4.54 -8.88 10.67
C TYR A 110 -4.72 -10.40 10.67
N ALA A 111 -5.40 -10.98 11.66
CA ALA A 111 -5.67 -12.43 11.70
C ALA A 111 -6.42 -12.94 10.46
N THR A 112 -7.23 -12.10 9.82
CA THR A 112 -7.94 -12.41 8.58
C THR A 112 -6.96 -12.76 7.44
N PHE A 113 -5.78 -12.15 7.45
CA PHE A 113 -4.75 -12.30 6.42
C PHE A 113 -3.72 -13.40 6.73
N SER A 114 -4.05 -14.37 7.61
CA SER A 114 -3.12 -15.42 8.06
C SER A 114 -2.57 -16.30 6.94
N ASN A 115 -3.33 -16.45 5.85
CA ASN A 115 -2.95 -17.27 4.69
C ASN A 115 -2.35 -16.48 3.52
N CYS A 116 -2.08 -15.16 3.70
CA CYS A 116 -1.52 -14.34 2.64
C CYS A 116 0.00 -14.53 2.52
N ASP A 117 0.48 -14.69 1.29
CA ASP A 117 1.91 -14.66 0.96
C ASP A 117 2.43 -13.22 0.87
N VAL A 118 1.62 -12.32 0.30
CA VAL A 118 1.89 -10.89 0.12
C VAL A 118 0.79 -10.10 0.83
N LEU A 119 1.18 -9.25 1.76
CA LEU A 119 0.27 -8.38 2.50
C LEU A 119 0.54 -6.92 2.16
N LEU A 120 -0.47 -6.20 1.67
CA LEU A 120 -0.47 -4.76 1.61
C LEU A 120 -0.94 -4.21 2.96
N SER A 121 -0.20 -3.28 3.52
CA SER A 121 -0.56 -2.55 4.74
C SER A 121 0.15 -1.21 4.71
N HIS A 122 -0.60 -0.11 4.70
CA HIS A 122 0.00 1.22 4.59
C HIS A 122 1.09 1.46 5.64
N TYR A 123 0.80 1.16 6.90
CA TYR A 123 1.80 1.26 7.95
C TYR A 123 2.79 0.08 7.91
N PRO A 124 4.11 0.33 7.87
CA PRO A 124 5.11 -0.73 8.04
C PRO A 124 5.04 -1.34 9.45
N PRO A 125 5.52 -2.58 9.66
CA PRO A 125 5.67 -3.12 11.01
C PRO A 125 6.62 -2.22 11.83
N ALA A 126 6.19 -1.80 13.02
CA ALA A 126 7.00 -0.99 13.93
C ALA A 126 8.35 -1.66 14.24
N TYR A 127 9.30 -0.87 14.70
CA TYR A 127 10.66 -1.30 15.10
C TYR A 127 11.50 -1.91 13.96
N THR A 128 11.11 -1.63 12.72
CA THR A 128 11.86 -2.03 11.51
C THR A 128 12.57 -0.84 10.87
N LYS A 129 13.51 -1.09 9.97
CA LYS A 129 14.16 0.00 9.23
C LYS A 129 13.25 0.65 8.19
N ALA A 130 12.14 -0.01 7.82
CA ALA A 130 11.13 0.53 6.93
C ALA A 130 10.14 1.48 7.65
N SER A 131 9.99 1.32 8.97
CA SER A 131 9.13 2.17 9.82
C SER A 131 9.85 3.36 10.43
N CYS A 132 11.19 3.29 10.50
CA CYS A 132 12.01 4.39 11.04
C CYS A 132 12.34 5.40 9.95
N ASP A 133 12.03 6.68 10.18
CA ASP A 133 12.45 7.79 9.31
C ASP A 133 13.95 8.11 9.47
N ILE A 134 14.59 8.57 8.39
CA ILE A 134 16.01 8.97 8.43
C ILE A 134 16.27 10.13 9.40
N GLY A 135 15.28 11.01 9.63
CA GLY A 135 15.32 12.11 10.59
C GLY A 135 15.11 11.69 12.04
N GLY A 136 14.76 10.41 12.27
CA GLY A 136 14.43 9.85 13.58
C GLY A 136 12.93 9.59 13.73
N GLY A 137 12.56 8.85 14.76
CA GLY A 137 11.17 8.41 14.98
C GLY A 137 10.84 7.11 14.28
N ASP A 138 9.91 6.37 14.88
CA ASP A 138 9.31 5.16 14.35
C ASP A 138 7.82 5.43 14.15
N TYR A 139 7.35 5.29 12.92
CA TYR A 139 5.96 5.56 12.53
C TYR A 139 5.24 4.28 12.07
N GLY A 140 5.73 3.12 12.52
CA GLY A 140 5.16 1.82 12.17
C GLY A 140 3.97 1.41 13.03
N SER A 141 3.32 0.34 12.59
CA SER A 141 2.21 -0.30 13.30
C SER A 141 2.74 -1.35 14.28
N GLU A 142 2.55 -1.12 15.59
CA GLU A 142 2.80 -2.13 16.62
C GLU A 142 1.86 -3.34 16.50
N LYS A 143 0.62 -3.11 16.02
CA LYS A 143 -0.32 -4.22 15.78
C LYS A 143 0.22 -5.18 14.72
N LEU A 144 0.73 -4.64 13.59
CA LEU A 144 1.31 -5.46 12.52
C LEU A 144 2.60 -6.15 13.00
N TYR A 145 3.47 -5.39 13.69
CA TYR A 145 4.67 -5.98 14.30
C TYR A 145 4.33 -7.17 15.19
N ASN A 146 3.38 -6.99 16.12
CA ASN A 146 2.96 -8.04 17.05
C ASN A 146 2.29 -9.21 16.34
N ALA A 147 1.49 -8.98 15.30
CA ALA A 147 0.87 -10.04 14.51
C ALA A 147 1.92 -10.96 13.86
N ILE A 148 2.97 -10.36 13.27
CA ILE A 148 4.10 -11.12 12.69
C ILE A 148 4.97 -11.74 13.79
N ALA A 149 5.29 -10.98 14.86
CA ALA A 149 6.14 -11.45 15.95
C ALA A 149 5.58 -12.70 16.65
N ARG A 150 4.27 -12.75 16.85
CA ARG A 150 3.55 -13.85 17.49
C ARG A 150 3.15 -14.97 16.54
N GLY A 151 3.39 -14.82 15.23
CA GLY A 151 3.02 -15.80 14.21
C GLY A 151 1.50 -15.90 13.97
N ILE A 152 0.73 -14.83 14.29
CA ILE A 152 -0.69 -14.72 13.91
C ILE A 152 -0.81 -14.66 12.39
N ILE A 153 0.12 -13.94 11.76
CA ILE A 153 0.33 -13.93 10.31
C ILE A 153 1.81 -14.17 10.01
N ALA A 154 2.10 -14.74 8.84
CA ALA A 154 3.47 -15.01 8.40
C ALA A 154 3.65 -14.73 6.91
N PRO A 155 3.33 -13.52 6.41
CA PRO A 155 3.49 -13.21 5.00
C PRO A 155 4.98 -13.26 4.62
N LYS A 156 5.27 -13.72 3.40
CA LYS A 156 6.61 -13.68 2.83
C LYS A 156 7.05 -12.24 2.54
N ILE A 157 6.06 -11.42 2.14
CA ILE A 157 6.26 -10.02 1.73
C ILE A 157 5.20 -9.13 2.40
N VAL A 158 5.65 -7.98 2.93
CA VAL A 158 4.80 -6.85 3.29
C VAL A 158 5.14 -5.68 2.37
N LEU A 159 4.13 -5.13 1.71
CA LEU A 159 4.19 -3.91 0.89
C LEU A 159 3.58 -2.77 1.69
N CYS A 160 4.35 -1.73 1.95
CA CYS A 160 3.92 -0.63 2.82
C CYS A 160 4.43 0.74 2.35
N GLY A 161 3.97 1.81 3.01
CA GLY A 161 4.30 3.19 2.75
C GLY A 161 4.43 4.00 4.04
N HIS A 162 3.69 5.11 4.14
CA HIS A 162 3.56 6.00 5.30
C HIS A 162 4.85 6.74 5.68
N VAL A 163 5.96 6.05 5.76
CA VAL A 163 7.26 6.67 6.07
C VAL A 163 7.92 7.09 4.77
N HIS A 164 7.82 8.38 4.44
CA HIS A 164 8.29 8.91 3.16
C HIS A 164 9.81 8.78 2.98
N LYS A 165 10.58 8.80 4.08
CA LYS A 165 12.04 8.67 4.04
C LYS A 165 12.49 7.55 4.97
N PRO A 166 12.18 6.28 4.65
CA PRO A 166 12.55 5.16 5.49
C PRO A 166 14.07 4.99 5.54
N LYS A 167 14.60 4.59 6.71
CA LYS A 167 16.04 4.27 6.84
C LYS A 167 16.49 3.19 5.85
N LYS A 168 15.58 2.30 5.45
CA LYS A 168 15.78 1.35 4.36
C LYS A 168 14.45 1.11 3.65
N SER A 169 14.49 1.19 2.32
CA SER A 169 13.35 0.85 1.46
C SER A 169 13.05 -0.65 1.43
N VAL A 170 14.03 -1.48 1.74
CA VAL A 170 13.87 -2.94 1.86
C VAL A 170 14.57 -3.42 3.12
N CYS A 171 13.85 -4.17 3.96
CA CYS A 171 14.43 -4.81 5.14
C CYS A 171 13.71 -6.12 5.46
N LYS A 172 14.24 -6.88 6.43
CA LYS A 172 13.63 -8.14 6.88
C LYS A 172 13.25 -8.04 8.36
N PHE A 173 12.13 -8.68 8.67
CA PHE A 173 11.70 -8.97 10.02
C PHE A 173 11.21 -10.42 10.09
N LYS A 174 11.88 -11.27 10.86
CA LYS A 174 11.72 -12.73 10.82
C LYS A 174 11.87 -13.24 9.37
N ASN A 175 10.89 -13.98 8.87
CA ASN A 175 10.88 -14.54 7.50
C ASN A 175 10.19 -13.61 6.49
N THR A 176 9.74 -12.43 6.94
CA THR A 176 9.04 -11.45 6.11
C THR A 176 10.02 -10.43 5.54
N THR A 177 9.98 -10.21 4.24
CA THR A 177 10.66 -9.09 3.57
C THR A 177 9.68 -7.92 3.48
N ILE A 178 10.10 -6.74 3.93
CA ILE A 178 9.29 -5.53 3.99
C ILE A 178 9.82 -4.56 2.94
N TYR A 179 8.91 -4.04 2.11
CA TYR A 179 9.18 -3.05 1.07
C TYR A 179 8.42 -1.76 1.37
N ASN A 180 9.14 -0.67 1.49
CA ASN A 180 8.63 0.69 1.55
C ASN A 180 9.47 1.55 0.60
N PRO A 181 8.97 1.91 -0.60
CA PRO A 181 9.75 2.72 -1.54
C PRO A 181 10.00 4.14 -1.01
N GLY A 182 9.19 4.60 -0.07
CA GLY A 182 9.16 5.98 0.36
C GLY A 182 8.43 6.88 -0.63
N CYS A 183 8.49 8.19 -0.37
CA CYS A 183 7.86 9.20 -1.21
C CYS A 183 8.77 10.44 -1.32
N ASP A 184 8.88 11.01 -2.53
CA ASP A 184 9.56 12.28 -2.77
C ASP A 184 8.74 13.18 -3.70
N PHE A 185 7.98 14.10 -3.14
CA PHE A 185 7.14 15.05 -3.90
C PHE A 185 7.92 15.99 -4.84
N LYS A 186 9.26 16.03 -4.75
CA LYS A 186 10.09 16.76 -5.70
C LYS A 186 10.38 15.95 -6.97
N SER A 187 10.12 14.65 -6.92
CA SER A 187 10.30 13.77 -8.08
C SER A 187 9.16 13.94 -9.09
N LYS A 188 9.49 13.85 -10.36
CA LYS A 188 8.48 13.86 -11.46
C LYS A 188 7.68 12.56 -11.54
N ILE A 189 8.23 11.47 -11.00
CA ILE A 189 7.63 10.12 -10.99
C ILE A 189 7.64 9.58 -9.56
N PRO A 190 6.72 8.68 -9.20
CA PRO A 190 6.71 8.08 -7.87
C PRO A 190 7.93 7.21 -7.65
N LEU A 191 8.35 7.07 -6.40
CA LEU A 191 9.28 6.00 -6.02
C LEU A 191 8.54 4.66 -6.08
N ILE A 192 9.21 3.64 -6.61
CA ILE A 192 8.61 2.31 -6.79
C ILE A 192 9.56 1.21 -6.32
N ASN A 193 9.00 0.06 -5.97
CA ASN A 193 9.72 -1.20 -5.92
C ASN A 193 9.30 -2.09 -7.11
N SER A 194 10.25 -2.69 -7.79
CA SER A 194 10.05 -3.76 -8.76
C SER A 194 10.50 -5.06 -8.10
N ILE A 195 9.55 -5.98 -7.86
CA ILE A 195 9.78 -7.18 -7.02
C ILE A 195 9.52 -8.42 -7.86
N GLU A 196 10.45 -9.37 -7.84
CA GLU A 196 10.30 -10.68 -8.49
C GLU A 196 10.11 -11.75 -7.41
N ILE A 197 9.07 -12.59 -7.59
CA ILE A 197 8.74 -13.71 -6.69
C ILE A 197 8.35 -14.98 -7.47
#